data_8908fac2a9fa62ba91dc01b39d13dbc6
#
_entry.id   8908fac2a9fa62ba91dc01b39d13dbc6
#
_cell.length_a   1.000
_cell.length_b   1.000
_cell.length_c   1.000
_cell.angle_alpha   90.00
_cell.angle_beta   90.00
_cell.angle_gamma   90.00
#
_symmetry.space_group_name_H-M   'P 1'
#
loop_
_entity.id
_entity.type
_entity.pdbx_description
1 polymer ?
#
loop_
_entity_poly.entity_id
_entity_poly.type
_entity_poly.pdbx_seq_one_letter_code
_entity_poly.pdbx_strand_id
1 'polypeptide(L)'
;MKDVVEKVWLTDTAVWIRTIDGKEACEEFANYQRLKFATPEQRANFEVGEYGIHWKELDEDLSFEGFFQEKKSNPLYDLFIAHPELNASAVAR
;
A
#
# COMPACT_ATOMS: atom_id res chain seq x y z
N MET A 1 1.27 16.67 3.89
CA MET A 1 0.80 15.36 4.31
C MET A 1 1.40 14.89 5.61
N LYS A 2 2.64 15.25 5.89
CA LYS A 2 3.24 14.75 7.10
C LYS A 2 2.45 15.16 8.31
N ASP A 3 1.87 16.33 8.35
CA ASP A 3 1.12 16.78 9.50
C ASP A 3 -0.18 16.00 9.68
N VAL A 4 -0.57 15.25 8.69
CA VAL A 4 -1.82 14.50 8.71
C VAL A 4 -1.62 13.08 9.21
N VAL A 5 -0.44 12.51 9.00
CA VAL A 5 -0.18 11.12 9.37
C VAL A 5 0.45 11.07 10.77
N GLU A 6 -0.21 10.37 11.68
CA GLU A 6 0.31 10.28 13.03
C GLU A 6 0.99 8.96 13.32
N LYS A 7 0.74 7.91 12.55
CA LYS A 7 1.29 6.59 12.86
C LYS A 7 1.50 5.77 11.61
N VAL A 8 2.61 5.03 11.58
CA VAL A 8 2.92 4.08 10.51
C VAL A 8 3.28 2.76 11.19
N TRP A 9 2.73 1.67 10.71
CA TRP A 9 3.07 0.36 11.27
C TRP A 9 2.95 -0.71 10.19
N LEU A 10 3.50 -1.89 10.45
CA LEU A 10 3.49 -2.99 9.49
C LEU A 10 2.67 -4.15 10.02
N THR A 11 2.09 -4.88 9.08
CA THR A 11 1.59 -6.22 9.36
C THR A 11 2.40 -7.19 8.50
N ASP A 12 2.06 -8.46 8.52
CA ASP A 12 2.77 -9.45 7.72
C ASP A 12 2.65 -9.19 6.23
N THR A 13 1.60 -8.51 5.80
CA THR A 13 1.31 -8.36 4.38
C THR A 13 1.21 -6.92 3.91
N ALA A 14 1.24 -5.94 4.80
CA ALA A 14 0.97 -4.58 4.40
C ALA A 14 1.64 -3.55 5.30
N VAL A 15 1.77 -2.34 4.78
CA VAL A 15 2.16 -1.20 5.58
C VAL A 15 0.92 -0.34 5.77
N TRP A 16 0.70 0.10 6.99
CA TRP A 16 -0.49 0.86 7.36
C TRP A 16 -0.12 2.24 7.84
N ILE A 17 -1.00 3.20 7.60
CA ILE A 17 -0.87 4.53 8.17
C ILE A 17 -2.17 4.93 8.83
N ARG A 18 -2.09 5.80 9.81
CA ARG A 18 -3.26 6.40 10.44
C ARG A 18 -3.06 7.91 10.47
N THR A 19 -4.09 8.64 10.11
CA THR A 19 -4.05 10.10 10.14
C THR A 19 -4.46 10.60 11.51
N ILE A 20 -4.21 11.88 11.76
CA ILE A 20 -4.54 12.50 13.02
C ILE A 20 -6.05 12.42 13.27
N ASP A 21 -6.86 12.51 12.24
CA ASP A 21 -8.31 12.45 12.39
C ASP A 21 -8.85 11.02 12.40
N GLY A 22 -7.98 10.02 12.48
CA GLY A 22 -8.40 8.65 12.71
C GLY A 22 -8.63 7.80 11.48
N LYS A 23 -8.34 8.32 10.29
CA LYS A 23 -8.50 7.51 9.08
C LYS A 23 -7.31 6.57 8.93
N GLU A 24 -7.58 5.37 8.51
CA GLU A 24 -6.53 4.37 8.30
C GLU A 24 -6.54 3.89 6.86
N ALA A 25 -5.38 3.59 6.34
CA ALA A 25 -5.24 3.03 5.00
C ALA A 25 -3.99 2.17 4.95
N CYS A 26 -3.92 1.28 3.97
CA CYS A 26 -2.76 0.42 3.84
C CYS A 26 -2.39 0.23 2.38
N GLU A 27 -1.15 -0.19 2.18
CA GLU A 27 -0.67 -0.65 0.88
C GLU A 27 -0.12 -2.04 1.09
N GLU A 28 -0.55 -2.99 0.26
CA GLU A 28 -0.07 -4.35 0.40
C GLU A 28 1.29 -4.49 -0.24
N PHE A 29 2.19 -5.20 0.43
CA PHE A 29 3.54 -5.39 -0.09
C PHE A 29 3.51 -6.12 -1.44
N ALA A 30 2.52 -6.97 -1.64
CA ALA A 30 2.43 -7.74 -2.87
C ALA A 30 2.23 -6.87 -4.11
N ASN A 31 1.78 -5.63 -3.93
CA ASN A 31 1.59 -4.72 -5.05
C ASN A 31 2.86 -4.02 -5.48
N TYR A 32 3.96 -4.19 -4.76
CA TYR A 32 5.21 -3.50 -5.03
C TYR A 32 6.33 -4.55 -5.05
N GLN A 33 6.87 -4.80 -6.24
CA GLN A 33 7.78 -5.92 -6.43
C GLN A 33 8.94 -5.92 -5.42
N ARG A 34 9.52 -4.78 -5.15
CA ARG A 34 10.65 -4.71 -4.23
C ARG A 34 10.26 -5.04 -2.81
N LEU A 35 9.05 -4.67 -2.40
CA LEU A 35 8.55 -4.99 -1.08
C LEU A 35 8.06 -6.43 -1.02
N LYS A 36 7.50 -6.92 -2.12
CA LYS A 36 6.97 -8.27 -2.16
C LYS A 36 8.04 -9.29 -1.89
N PHE A 37 9.23 -9.10 -2.44
CA PHE A 37 10.31 -10.06 -2.28
C PHE A 37 11.30 -9.69 -1.18
N ALA A 38 11.00 -8.68 -0.39
CA ALA A 38 11.87 -8.28 0.69
C ALA A 38 11.69 -9.17 1.91
N THR A 39 12.71 -9.22 2.74
CA THR A 39 12.61 -9.95 4.00
C THR A 39 11.83 -9.13 5.01
N PRO A 40 11.35 -9.73 6.10
CA PRO A 40 10.70 -8.97 7.15
C PRO A 40 11.59 -7.87 7.73
N GLU A 41 12.90 -8.13 7.83
CA GLU A 41 13.84 -7.13 8.32
C GLU A 41 13.95 -5.95 7.37
N GLN A 42 13.96 -6.23 6.07
CA GLN A 42 14.04 -5.17 5.08
C GLN A 42 12.77 -4.33 5.08
N ARG A 43 11.62 -4.96 5.23
CA ARG A 43 10.35 -4.25 5.30
C ARG A 43 10.26 -3.37 6.54
N ALA A 44 10.86 -3.81 7.64
CA ALA A 44 10.84 -3.04 8.88
C ALA A 44 11.83 -1.88 8.87
N ASN A 45 12.76 -1.87 7.94
CA ASN A 45 13.79 -0.85 7.89
C ASN A 45 13.35 0.30 6.98
N PHE A 46 12.36 1.06 7.41
CA PHE A 46 11.84 2.17 6.65
C PHE A 46 12.05 3.48 7.38
N GLU A 47 11.97 4.58 6.64
CA GLU A 47 12.04 5.91 7.19
C GLU A 47 10.75 6.63 6.83
N VAL A 48 10.23 7.41 7.76
CA VAL A 48 9.03 8.19 7.52
C VAL A 48 9.45 9.63 7.23
N GLY A 49 9.11 10.10 6.06
CA GLY A 49 9.43 11.46 5.65
C GLY A 49 8.20 12.34 5.62
N GLU A 50 8.37 13.50 5.04
CA GLU A 50 7.31 14.49 5.03
C GLU A 50 6.16 14.07 4.14
N TYR A 51 6.44 13.38 3.05
CA TYR A 51 5.42 13.05 2.08
C TYR A 51 5.16 11.55 1.94
N GLY A 52 5.88 10.74 2.65
CA GLY A 52 5.69 9.31 2.51
C GLY A 52 6.68 8.47 3.28
N ILE A 53 6.75 7.21 2.91
CA ILE A 53 7.60 6.22 3.55
C ILE A 53 8.65 5.79 2.55
N HIS A 54 9.89 5.70 3.00
CA HIS A 54 11.01 5.36 2.14
C HIS A 54 11.74 4.15 2.68
N TRP A 55 12.02 3.20 1.82
CA TRP A 55 12.83 2.03 2.12
C TRP A 55 14.15 2.21 1.37
N LYS A 56 15.14 2.70 2.06
CA LYS A 56 16.42 3.06 1.44
C LYS A 56 17.11 1.85 0.82
N GLU A 57 17.10 0.77 1.52
CA GLU A 57 17.78 -0.44 1.06
C GLU A 57 17.12 -1.01 -0.19
N LEU A 58 15.81 -0.86 -0.31
CA LEU A 58 15.05 -1.41 -1.42
C LEU A 58 14.82 -0.39 -2.53
N ASP A 59 15.24 0.86 -2.30
CA ASP A 59 15.01 1.94 -3.25
C ASP A 59 13.52 2.04 -3.60
N GLU A 60 12.68 2.00 -2.58
CA GLU A 60 11.24 2.04 -2.77
C GLU A 60 10.63 3.18 -1.95
N ASP A 61 9.65 3.88 -2.53
CA ASP A 61 8.96 4.97 -1.87
C ASP A 61 7.47 4.81 -2.04
N LEU A 62 6.73 5.09 -0.98
CA LEU A 62 5.26 5.12 -1.07
C LEU A 62 4.80 6.46 -0.50
N SER A 63 4.07 7.25 -1.29
CA SER A 63 3.58 8.53 -0.82
C SER A 63 2.35 8.33 0.05
N PHE A 64 2.18 9.18 1.06
CA PHE A 64 1.00 9.11 1.91
C PHE A 64 -0.27 9.37 1.09
N GLU A 65 -0.17 10.25 0.12
CA GLU A 65 -1.30 10.55 -0.71
C GLU A 65 -1.77 9.32 -1.47
N GLY A 66 -0.83 8.50 -1.92
CA GLY A 66 -1.16 7.29 -2.65
C GLY A 66 -1.95 6.27 -1.84
N PHE A 67 -1.81 6.29 -0.51
CA PHE A 67 -2.55 5.35 0.34
C PHE A 67 -4.07 5.60 0.24
N PHE A 68 -4.46 6.84 -0.02
CA PHE A 68 -5.87 7.20 -0.04
C PHE A 68 -6.45 7.38 -1.43
N GLN A 69 -5.64 7.19 -2.47
CA GLN A 69 -6.13 7.30 -3.82
C GLN A 69 -6.87 6.04 -4.21
N GLU A 70 -7.88 6.18 -5.05
CA GLU A 70 -8.57 5.03 -5.55
C GLU A 70 -7.69 4.31 -6.55
N LYS A 71 -7.71 3.03 -6.52
CA LYS A 71 -6.89 2.21 -7.39
C LYS A 71 -7.65 1.90 -8.66
N LYS A 72 -8.00 2.94 -9.41
CA LYS A 72 -8.79 2.74 -10.58
C LYS A 72 -8.09 2.94 -11.86
N SER A 73 -6.85 2.87 -11.89
CA SER A 73 -6.11 3.10 -13.11
C SER A 73 -6.26 1.96 -14.09
N ASN A 74 -6.72 0.82 -13.67
CA ASN A 74 -6.82 -0.36 -14.52
C ASN A 74 -8.28 -0.65 -14.86
N PRO A 75 -8.69 -0.49 -16.11
CA PRO A 75 -10.07 -0.75 -16.49
C PRO A 75 -10.54 -2.18 -16.21
N LEU A 76 -9.63 -3.14 -16.31
CA LEU A 76 -9.99 -4.52 -16.00
C LEU A 76 -10.30 -4.69 -14.52
N TYR A 77 -9.60 -3.96 -13.69
CA TYR A 77 -9.83 -4.00 -12.26
C TYR A 77 -11.23 -3.46 -11.96
N ASP A 78 -11.61 -2.35 -12.59
CA ASP A 78 -12.93 -1.80 -12.41
C ASP A 78 -14.01 -2.75 -12.92
N LEU A 79 -13.73 -3.45 -14.00
CA LEU A 79 -14.65 -4.40 -14.56
C LEU A 79 -14.89 -5.55 -13.57
N PHE A 80 -13.83 -6.05 -12.97
CA PHE A 80 -13.96 -7.15 -12.01
C PHE A 80 -14.74 -6.71 -10.78
N ILE A 81 -14.57 -5.48 -10.34
CA ILE A 81 -15.30 -4.97 -9.20
C ILE A 81 -16.79 -4.88 -9.54
N ALA A 82 -17.11 -4.41 -10.74
CA ALA A 82 -18.50 -4.25 -11.15
C ALA A 82 -19.16 -5.57 -11.50
N HIS A 83 -18.38 -6.58 -11.83
CA HIS A 83 -18.90 -7.86 -12.28
C HIS A 83 -18.23 -9.00 -11.50
N PRO A 84 -18.70 -9.26 -10.30
CA PRO A 84 -18.10 -10.30 -9.46
C PRO A 84 -18.06 -11.68 -10.10
N GLU A 85 -18.97 -11.96 -10.99
CA GLU A 85 -18.98 -13.24 -11.66
C GLU A 85 -17.73 -13.41 -12.55
N LEU A 86 -17.26 -12.35 -13.17
CA LEU A 86 -16.04 -12.40 -13.96
C LEU A 86 -14.84 -12.60 -13.06
N ASN A 87 -14.86 -11.91 -11.94
CA ASN A 87 -13.77 -12.02 -11.00
C ASN A 87 -13.67 -13.44 -10.47
N ALA A 88 -14.76 -14.04 -10.13
CA ALA A 88 -14.77 -15.38 -9.62
C ALA A 88 -14.19 -16.36 -10.63
N SER A 89 -14.46 -16.11 -11.87
CA SER A 89 -13.96 -17.01 -12.84
C SER A 89 -12.54 -16.74 -13.11
N ALA A 90 -12.13 -15.56 -13.14
CA ALA A 90 -10.82 -15.31 -13.54
C ALA A 90 -9.95 -15.59 -12.43
N VAL A 91 -10.38 -15.62 -11.29
CA VAL A 91 -9.53 -15.68 -10.42
C VAL A 91 -9.37 -16.57 -9.89
N ALA A 92 -9.97 -17.04 -10.17
CA ALA A 92 -9.49 -18.00 -9.95
C ALA A 92 -8.42 -17.45 -9.26
N ARG A 93 -8.24 -16.84 -8.71
CA ARG A 93 -7.18 -16.42 -8.20
C ARG A 93 -6.82 -17.00 -7.11
#